data_f01453b7595996daa4a2f6f9d1d09333
#
_entry.id   f01453b7595996daa4a2f6f9d1d09333
#
_cell.length_a   1.000
_cell.length_b   1.000
_cell.length_c   1.000
_cell.angle_alpha   90.00
_cell.angle_beta   90.00
_cell.angle_gamma   90.00
#
_symmetry.space_group_name_H-M   'P 1'
#
loop_
_entity.id
_entity.type
_entity.pdbx_description
1 polymer ?
#
loop_
_entity_poly.entity_id
_entity_poly.type
_entity_poly.pdbx_seq_one_letter_code
_entity_poly.pdbx_strand_id
1 'polypeptide(L)'
;MQEPTSPPPPRVLGTETEFGIASRDPAAADPVFNSIAVIGHYPGLPAPLAVWDYENENPLLDARGFEVEGERERPNPEYNRQLNKVLANGGRLYVDGAHPEYSTPE
;
A
#
# COMPACT_ATOMS: atom_id res chain seq x y z
N MET A 1 32.02 -29.27 -25.49
CA MET A 1 32.35 -27.96 -24.91
C MET A 1 31.04 -27.37 -24.42
N GLN A 2 30.85 -27.25 -23.10
CA GLN A 2 29.67 -26.56 -22.56
C GLN A 2 29.95 -25.06 -22.67
N GLU A 3 29.02 -24.33 -23.29
CA GLU A 3 29.06 -22.86 -23.25
C GLU A 3 28.97 -22.40 -21.78
N PRO A 4 29.73 -21.36 -21.41
CA PRO A 4 29.64 -20.82 -20.08
C PRO A 4 28.20 -20.26 -19.90
N THR A 5 27.42 -20.90 -19.01
CA THR A 5 26.10 -20.41 -18.65
C THR A 5 26.27 -19.04 -17.99
N SER A 6 25.67 -18.02 -18.58
CA SER A 6 25.64 -16.69 -17.96
C SER A 6 25.11 -16.80 -16.53
N PRO A 7 25.67 -16.06 -15.56
CA PRO A 7 25.14 -16.06 -14.21
C PRO A 7 23.67 -15.61 -14.26
N PRO A 8 22.81 -16.14 -13.39
CA PRO A 8 21.43 -15.71 -13.34
C PRO A 8 21.36 -14.22 -13.02
N PRO A 9 20.36 -13.50 -13.54
CA PRO A 9 20.19 -12.07 -13.24
C PRO A 9 20.02 -11.87 -11.73
N PRO A 10 20.50 -10.76 -11.18
CA PRO A 10 20.30 -10.44 -9.78
C PRO A 10 18.79 -10.40 -9.47
N ARG A 11 18.42 -10.97 -8.33
CA ARG A 11 17.04 -10.93 -7.85
C ARG A 11 16.91 -9.80 -6.82
N VAL A 12 15.84 -9.04 -6.97
CA VAL A 12 15.43 -8.04 -5.99
C VAL A 12 14.39 -8.66 -5.08
N LEU A 13 14.56 -8.51 -3.77
CA LEU A 13 13.65 -9.01 -2.76
C LEU A 13 13.22 -7.87 -1.84
N GLY A 14 11.94 -7.81 -1.54
CA GLY A 14 11.35 -6.98 -0.52
C GLY A 14 10.43 -7.81 0.37
N THR A 15 10.12 -7.29 1.54
CA THR A 15 9.13 -7.86 2.46
C THR A 15 8.11 -6.81 2.86
N GLU A 16 6.92 -7.27 3.14
CA GLU A 16 5.84 -6.49 3.71
C GLU A 16 5.51 -7.05 5.09
N THR A 17 5.18 -6.16 6.02
CA THR A 17 4.78 -6.52 7.37
C THR A 17 3.51 -5.77 7.70
N GLU A 18 2.43 -6.49 7.91
CA GLU A 18 1.18 -5.95 8.42
C GLU A 18 1.16 -5.99 9.94
N PHE A 19 0.67 -4.91 10.55
CA PHE A 19 0.55 -4.79 11.99
C PHE A 19 -0.92 -4.83 12.41
N GLY A 20 -1.26 -5.71 13.34
CA GLY A 20 -2.52 -5.61 14.06
C GLY A 20 -2.53 -4.35 14.93
N ILE A 21 -3.65 -3.62 14.95
CA ILE A 21 -3.81 -2.44 15.78
C ILE A 21 -4.99 -2.60 16.73
N ALA A 22 -4.78 -2.20 17.97
CA ALA A 22 -5.83 -2.23 18.99
C ALA A 22 -5.87 -0.90 19.75
N SER A 23 -7.06 -0.49 20.16
CA SER A 23 -7.25 0.63 21.08
C SER A 23 -7.28 0.14 22.51
N ARG A 24 -6.76 0.94 23.45
CA ARG A 24 -6.93 0.70 24.90
C ARG A 24 -8.37 0.91 25.34
N ASP A 25 -9.10 1.78 24.63
CA ASP A 25 -10.52 2.01 24.85
C ASP A 25 -11.33 1.20 23.84
N PRO A 26 -12.12 0.21 24.28
CA PRO A 26 -12.96 -0.57 23.37
C PRO A 26 -14.01 0.27 22.63
N ALA A 27 -14.44 1.41 23.19
CA ALA A 27 -15.37 2.31 22.53
C ALA A 27 -14.73 3.07 21.35
N ALA A 28 -13.40 3.15 21.32
CA ALA A 28 -12.61 3.75 20.22
C ALA A 28 -11.98 2.69 19.30
N ALA A 29 -12.50 1.47 19.29
CA ALA A 29 -11.99 0.35 18.51
C ALA A 29 -12.47 0.43 17.06
N ASP A 30 -11.90 1.38 16.30
CA ASP A 30 -12.02 1.45 14.86
C ASP A 30 -10.64 1.21 14.24
N PRO A 31 -10.37 0.02 13.72
CA PRO A 31 -9.04 -0.33 13.20
C PRO A 31 -8.63 0.51 11.99
N VAL A 32 -9.55 0.94 11.15
CA VAL A 32 -9.24 1.82 10.01
C VAL A 32 -8.80 3.19 10.51
N PHE A 33 -9.60 3.81 11.37
CA PHE A 33 -9.29 5.11 11.95
C PHE A 33 -7.98 5.08 12.75
N ASN A 34 -7.77 4.05 13.55
CA ASN A 34 -6.56 3.89 14.34
C ASN A 34 -5.32 3.70 13.47
N SER A 35 -5.43 2.96 12.38
CA SER A 35 -4.36 2.79 11.41
C SER A 35 -3.99 4.11 10.73
N ILE A 36 -4.99 4.87 10.30
CA ILE A 36 -4.81 6.21 9.73
C ILE A 36 -4.11 7.13 10.74
N ALA A 37 -4.53 7.11 12.00
CA ALA A 37 -3.94 7.93 13.05
C ALA A 37 -2.47 7.58 13.29
N VAL A 38 -2.12 6.29 13.32
CA VAL A 38 -0.73 5.84 13.47
C VAL A 38 0.13 6.31 12.31
N ILE A 39 -0.32 6.10 11.08
CA ILE A 39 0.42 6.52 9.89
C ILE A 39 0.54 8.05 9.84
N GLY A 40 -0.54 8.77 10.13
CA GLY A 40 -0.54 10.23 10.12
C GLY A 40 0.43 10.86 11.10
N HIS A 41 0.64 10.24 12.26
CA HIS A 41 1.56 10.72 13.30
C HIS A 41 2.99 10.20 13.15
N TYR A 42 3.22 9.20 12.31
CA TYR A 42 4.56 8.67 12.11
C TYR A 42 5.43 9.68 11.35
N PRO A 43 6.67 9.95 11.80
CA PRO A 43 7.57 10.86 11.09
C PRO A 43 8.01 10.24 9.76
N GLY A 44 7.78 10.96 8.68
CA GLY A 44 8.13 10.55 7.33
C GLY A 44 7.62 11.56 6.31
N LEU A 45 8.08 11.44 5.09
CA LEU A 45 7.61 12.29 4.01
C LEU A 45 6.26 11.76 3.51
N PRO A 46 5.26 12.64 3.33
CA PRO A 46 4.02 12.22 2.70
C PRO A 46 4.31 11.73 1.28
N ALA A 47 3.57 10.72 0.84
CA ALA A 47 3.67 10.25 -0.54
C ALA A 47 3.34 11.38 -1.52
N PRO A 48 3.92 11.36 -2.73
CA PRO A 48 3.53 12.29 -3.79
C PRO A 48 2.03 12.21 -4.09
N LEU A 49 1.46 13.32 -4.49
CA LEU A 49 0.08 13.36 -4.94
C LEU A 49 -0.03 12.57 -6.24
N ALA A 50 -0.77 11.48 -6.25
CA ALA A 50 -1.09 10.71 -7.44
C ALA A 50 -2.58 10.90 -7.78
N VAL A 51 -2.85 11.33 -8.99
CA VAL A 51 -4.22 11.41 -9.52
C VAL A 51 -4.50 10.15 -10.32
N TRP A 52 -5.44 9.35 -9.84
CA TRP A 52 -5.87 8.13 -10.51
C TRP A 52 -7.18 8.40 -11.22
N ASP A 53 -7.25 8.13 -12.48
CA ASP A 53 -8.46 8.35 -13.28
C ASP A 53 -9.12 7.07 -13.81
N TYR A 54 -8.41 5.96 -13.80
CA TYR A 54 -8.84 4.69 -14.39
C TYR A 54 -9.25 4.78 -15.87
N GLU A 55 -8.74 5.76 -16.62
CA GLU A 55 -9.09 5.92 -18.03
C GLU A 55 -8.72 4.69 -18.87
N ASN A 56 -7.58 4.09 -18.53
CA ASN A 56 -7.01 2.94 -19.23
C ASN A 56 -7.15 1.62 -18.46
N GLU A 57 -7.84 1.63 -17.33
CA GLU A 57 -7.98 0.48 -16.46
C GLU A 57 -9.45 0.24 -16.10
N ASN A 58 -9.84 -1.01 -15.99
CA ASN A 58 -11.13 -1.37 -15.42
C ASN A 58 -10.92 -2.18 -14.13
N PRO A 59 -10.93 -1.56 -12.94
CA PRO A 59 -10.70 -2.23 -11.67
C PRO A 59 -11.81 -3.25 -11.32
N LEU A 60 -12.97 -3.19 -11.99
CA LEU A 60 -14.07 -4.11 -11.77
C LEU A 60 -14.05 -5.31 -12.72
N LEU A 61 -13.14 -5.34 -13.70
CA LEU A 61 -12.99 -6.47 -14.61
C LEU A 61 -12.10 -7.53 -13.95
N ASP A 62 -12.72 -8.68 -13.66
CA ASP A 62 -11.99 -9.84 -13.15
C ASP A 62 -11.17 -10.50 -14.26
N ALA A 63 -10.00 -11.06 -13.90
CA ALA A 63 -9.12 -11.75 -14.85
C ALA A 63 -9.77 -12.93 -15.55
N ARG A 64 -10.86 -13.47 -15.02
CA ARG A 64 -11.67 -14.54 -15.65
C ARG A 64 -12.65 -14.04 -16.70
N GLY A 65 -12.76 -12.72 -16.91
CA GLY A 65 -13.50 -12.10 -17.99
C GLY A 65 -14.93 -11.67 -17.65
N PHE A 66 -15.31 -11.62 -16.38
CA PHE A 66 -16.58 -11.01 -15.95
C PHE A 66 -16.32 -9.68 -15.23
N GLU A 67 -17.30 -8.80 -15.27
CA GLU A 67 -17.29 -7.54 -14.58
C GLU A 67 -18.07 -7.65 -13.26
N VAL A 68 -17.45 -7.20 -12.16
CA VAL A 68 -18.10 -7.14 -10.84
C VAL A 68 -19.01 -5.92 -10.82
N GLU A 69 -20.25 -6.09 -10.37
CA GLU A 69 -21.17 -4.97 -10.17
C GLU A 69 -20.67 -4.09 -9.02
N GLY A 70 -20.63 -2.78 -9.25
CA GLY A 70 -20.21 -1.81 -8.28
C GLY A 70 -19.92 -0.45 -8.88
N GLU A 71 -19.76 0.54 -8.03
CA GLU A 71 -19.28 1.86 -8.45
C GLU A 71 -17.76 1.89 -8.40
N ARG A 72 -17.15 2.50 -9.40
CA ARG A 72 -15.71 2.79 -9.38
C ARG A 72 -15.47 3.91 -8.38
N GLU A 73 -14.93 3.57 -7.22
CA GLU A 73 -14.44 4.57 -6.29
C GLU A 73 -13.26 5.31 -6.93
N ARG A 74 -13.37 6.63 -7.01
CA ARG A 74 -12.24 7.47 -7.39
C ARG A 74 -11.42 7.73 -6.13
N PRO A 75 -10.16 7.28 -6.07
CA PRO A 75 -9.32 7.56 -4.92
C PRO A 75 -9.23 9.07 -4.68
N ASN A 76 -9.42 9.49 -3.46
CA ASN A 76 -9.16 10.87 -3.06
C ASN A 76 -7.64 11.04 -2.91
N PRO A 77 -6.97 11.88 -3.75
CA PRO A 77 -5.52 12.00 -3.70
C PRO A 77 -5.00 12.52 -2.36
N GLU A 78 -5.71 13.45 -1.72
CA GLU A 78 -5.32 13.97 -0.39
C GLU A 78 -5.45 12.91 0.70
N TYR A 79 -6.48 12.10 0.64
CA TYR A 79 -6.66 10.99 1.56
C TYR A 79 -5.53 9.97 1.40
N ASN A 80 -5.23 9.56 0.17
CA ASN A 80 -4.11 8.66 -0.12
C ASN A 80 -2.77 9.20 0.34
N ARG A 81 -2.53 10.50 0.19
CA ARG A 81 -1.32 11.15 0.67
C ARG A 81 -1.14 11.05 2.19
N GLN A 82 -2.22 11.16 2.94
CA GLN A 82 -2.20 11.02 4.40
C GLN A 82 -1.96 9.58 4.84
N LEU A 83 -2.38 8.61 4.01
CA LEU A 83 -2.28 7.18 4.29
C LEU A 83 -0.93 6.57 3.95
N ASN A 84 0.01 7.33 3.39
CA ASN A 84 1.29 6.85 2.93
C ASN A 84 2.43 7.74 3.41
N LYS A 85 3.49 7.12 3.91
CA LYS A 85 4.74 7.79 4.29
C LYS A 85 5.92 7.10 3.63
N VAL A 86 6.81 7.89 3.07
CA VAL A 86 8.13 7.42 2.63
C VAL A 86 9.09 7.62 3.79
N LEU A 87 9.78 6.56 4.18
CA LEU A 87 10.68 6.56 5.32
C LEU A 87 12.11 6.90 4.91
N ALA A 88 12.92 7.28 5.88
CA ALA A 88 14.32 7.69 5.64
C ALA A 88 15.18 6.57 5.02
N ASN A 89 14.84 5.32 5.24
CA ASN A 89 15.53 4.16 4.66
C ASN A 89 15.02 3.80 3.25
N GLY A 90 14.09 4.57 2.69
CA GLY A 90 13.45 4.28 1.41
C GLY A 90 12.26 3.31 1.49
N GLY A 91 11.95 2.80 2.68
CA GLY A 91 10.76 1.99 2.91
C GLY A 91 9.47 2.81 2.87
N ARG A 92 8.35 2.12 2.87
CA ARG A 92 7.02 2.72 2.85
C ARG A 92 6.24 2.26 4.08
N LEU A 93 5.59 3.19 4.75
CA LEU A 93 4.62 2.91 5.79
C LEU A 93 3.25 3.46 5.34
N TYR A 94 2.24 2.61 5.30
CA TYR A 94 0.95 2.97 4.72
C TYR A 94 -0.20 2.20 5.39
N VAL A 95 -1.42 2.59 5.07
CA VAL A 95 -2.61 1.84 5.48
C VAL A 95 -3.00 0.90 4.34
N ASP A 96 -3.04 -0.39 4.65
CA ASP A 96 -3.65 -1.40 3.79
C ASP A 96 -4.90 -1.97 4.47
N GLY A 97 -6.06 -1.73 3.86
CA GLY A 97 -7.34 -2.07 4.48
C GLY A 97 -7.52 -1.44 5.86
N ALA A 98 -7.42 -2.25 6.89
CA ALA A 98 -7.55 -1.83 8.28
C ALA A 98 -6.24 -1.96 9.09
N HIS A 99 -5.09 -2.12 8.41
CA HIS A 99 -3.80 -2.37 9.05
C HIS A 99 -2.75 -1.34 8.65
N PRO A 100 -1.90 -0.88 9.59
CA PRO A 100 -0.64 -0.29 9.22
C PRO A 100 0.25 -1.34 8.58
N GLU A 101 0.87 -1.01 7.46
CA GLU A 101 1.77 -1.91 6.75
C GLU A 101 3.09 -1.23 6.44
N TYR A 102 4.17 -1.99 6.58
CA TYR A 102 5.51 -1.57 6.24
C TYR A 102 6.06 -2.42 5.10
N SER A 103 6.45 -1.76 4.01
CA SER A 103 7.20 -2.38 2.91
C SER A 103 8.65 -1.95 2.96
N THR A 104 9.56 -2.92 2.87
CA THR A 104 10.99 -2.65 2.85
C THR A 104 11.42 -1.98 1.54
N PRO A 105 12.52 -1.21 1.55
CA PRO A 105 13.19 -0.87 0.30
C PRO A 105 13.80 -2.13 -0.33
N GLU A 106 14.08 -2.04 -1.62
CA GLU A 106 14.81 -3.05 -2.38
C GLU A 106 16.31 -3.11 -2.03
#